data_68d3665378e69aba944db86b37604fa6
#
_entry.id   68d3665378e69aba944db86b37604fa6
#
_cell.length_a   1.000
_cell.length_b   1.000
_cell.length_c   1.000
_cell.angle_alpha   90.00
_cell.angle_beta   90.00
_cell.angle_gamma   90.00
#
_symmetry.space_group_name_H-M   'P 1'
#
loop_
_entity.id
_entity.type
_entity.pdbx_description
1 polymer ?
#
loop_
_entity_poly.entity_id
_entity_poly.type
_entity_poly.pdbx_seq_one_letter_code
_entity_poly.pdbx_strand_id
1 'polypeptide(L)'
;MGKIKETKEGWNMDIFDFLTMLGGLSLFLFGMSLMGSALERRAGSRLRSLLDQMTGKPLVGFLTGLGVTAIIQSSSATTVMVVGFVNSGLMTLRQAINVIMGANVGTTVTAWLLSMAGISSGSVWINLLKPTSFTPVLALAGIIFYMFCKNGRKKDTGMILLGFATLMFGMDTMSGAVAGLKDVPAFAQLFIAFKNPVLGVLAGTVLTGIIQSSSASVGILQALAVTGQVSYAAAIPIIMGQNIGTCVTALLSSVGANKNARRAAVVHLMFNVIGVAVLLTVFCIVKAVFEPGILHESATMYGIAIAHSCFNIICTAMLLPCGGLLEKLAIRLVPDGPQERVEKQAELDERLLATPSLALQQCRTVAEEMAACAVEALDSALGAFSDCAPERAERIRQEEKRCDHYEDVLGTYLVKLSTQQMGAAESEEATELLKTIGDFERISDHAVNVLESAEELRDKGLTFSRAAQSELDVLSRAVRDILQLALRAFREKDTAAAGQVEPLEQVIDALKEQMRTRHILRMRQGQCSIETGFVWCDLLTDLERTSDHCSNIAGCVIDAAQHNLNLHETLHNMHHSDGEYRRQFDACAEIYRLPPPEQA
;
A
#
# COMPACT_ATOMS: atom_id res chain seq x y z
N MET A 1 -61.88 -7.33 46.01
CA MET A 1 -60.92 -6.22 46.27
C MET A 1 -59.57 -6.84 46.57
N GLY A 2 -58.80 -7.07 45.54
CA GLY A 2 -57.42 -7.58 45.58
C GLY A 2 -56.45 -6.47 45.19
N LYS A 3 -55.62 -6.04 46.14
CA LYS A 3 -54.51 -5.15 45.91
C LYS A 3 -53.46 -5.90 45.04
N ILE A 4 -53.31 -5.48 43.80
CA ILE A 4 -52.19 -5.85 42.96
C ILE A 4 -50.97 -5.18 43.62
N LYS A 5 -50.06 -5.99 44.18
CA LYS A 5 -48.73 -5.56 44.57
C LYS A 5 -47.98 -5.25 43.27
N GLU A 6 -47.72 -3.97 42.99
CA GLU A 6 -46.64 -3.58 42.09
C GLU A 6 -45.32 -4.07 42.67
N THR A 7 -44.85 -5.19 42.17
CA THR A 7 -43.46 -5.61 42.32
C THR A 7 -42.60 -4.59 41.58
N LYS A 8 -41.78 -3.83 42.29
CA LYS A 8 -40.65 -3.09 41.74
C LYS A 8 -39.76 -4.14 41.07
N GLU A 9 -39.96 -4.35 39.78
CA GLU A 9 -38.97 -5.03 38.94
C GLU A 9 -37.74 -4.16 38.96
N GLY A 10 -36.70 -4.59 39.67
CA GLY A 10 -35.36 -4.05 39.52
C GLY A 10 -34.96 -4.31 38.09
N TRP A 11 -34.65 -3.26 37.37
CA TRP A 11 -34.13 -3.33 36.01
C TRP A 11 -32.82 -4.11 36.02
N ASN A 12 -32.90 -5.41 35.80
CA ASN A 12 -31.76 -6.24 35.47
C ASN A 12 -31.56 -6.11 33.96
N MET A 13 -30.32 -5.95 33.53
CA MET A 13 -29.98 -6.02 32.10
C MET A 13 -30.59 -7.32 31.55
N ASP A 14 -31.60 -7.21 30.72
CA ASP A 14 -32.22 -8.36 30.05
C ASP A 14 -31.28 -8.84 28.93
N ILE A 15 -31.43 -10.11 28.56
CA ILE A 15 -30.70 -10.68 27.41
C ILE A 15 -30.93 -9.88 26.14
N PHE A 16 -32.08 -9.23 26.00
CA PHE A 16 -32.41 -8.36 24.87
C PHE A 16 -31.58 -7.05 24.85
N ASP A 17 -31.30 -6.46 26.03
CA ASP A 17 -30.40 -5.30 26.12
C ASP A 17 -28.98 -5.68 25.75
N PHE A 18 -28.50 -6.85 26.18
CA PHE A 18 -27.20 -7.37 25.77
C PHE A 18 -27.13 -7.63 24.26
N LEU A 19 -28.15 -8.24 23.66
CA LEU A 19 -28.26 -8.45 22.21
C LEU A 19 -28.33 -7.12 21.46
N THR A 20 -29.05 -6.13 22.01
CA THR A 20 -29.14 -4.77 21.44
C THR A 20 -27.77 -4.07 21.47
N MET A 21 -27.02 -4.23 22.57
CA MET A 21 -25.65 -3.73 22.67
C MET A 21 -24.73 -4.37 21.63
N LEU A 22 -24.80 -5.69 21.45
CA LEU A 22 -24.03 -6.40 20.41
C LEU A 22 -24.44 -5.97 19.00
N GLY A 23 -25.74 -5.76 18.75
CA GLY A 23 -26.24 -5.23 17.48
C GLY A 23 -25.73 -3.81 17.22
N GLY A 24 -25.77 -2.94 18.25
CA GLY A 24 -25.22 -1.59 18.17
C GLY A 24 -23.70 -1.59 17.90
N LEU A 25 -22.95 -2.47 18.58
CA LEU A 25 -21.52 -2.65 18.35
C LEU A 25 -21.23 -3.14 16.91
N SER A 26 -22.02 -4.05 16.40
CA SER A 26 -21.90 -4.56 15.03
C SER A 26 -22.12 -3.45 14.00
N LEU A 27 -23.17 -2.64 14.16
CA LEU A 27 -23.43 -1.47 13.30
C LEU A 27 -22.31 -0.43 13.42
N PHE A 28 -21.82 -0.18 14.62
CA PHE A 28 -20.71 0.74 14.87
C PHE A 28 -19.45 0.29 14.13
N LEU A 29 -19.05 -0.97 14.28
CA LEU A 29 -17.87 -1.55 13.60
C LEU A 29 -18.04 -1.56 12.09
N PHE A 30 -19.22 -1.94 11.60
CA PHE A 30 -19.52 -1.91 10.17
C PHE A 30 -19.45 -0.49 9.59
N GLY A 31 -20.09 0.49 10.28
CA GLY A 31 -20.06 1.89 9.86
C GLY A 31 -18.63 2.46 9.84
N MET A 32 -17.81 2.12 10.84
CA MET A 32 -16.41 2.51 10.91
C MET A 32 -15.59 1.89 9.76
N SER A 33 -15.77 0.60 9.48
CA SER A 33 -15.10 -0.11 8.39
C SER A 33 -15.49 0.47 7.02
N LEU A 34 -16.79 0.68 6.79
CA LEU A 34 -17.31 1.24 5.53
C LEU A 34 -16.78 2.67 5.30
N MET A 35 -16.80 3.51 6.33
CA MET A 35 -16.28 4.88 6.26
C MET A 35 -14.77 4.89 6.01
N GLY A 36 -14.02 4.07 6.75
CA GLY A 36 -12.56 3.97 6.63
C GLY A 36 -12.12 3.54 5.23
N SER A 37 -12.69 2.45 4.70
CA SER A 37 -12.40 1.96 3.35
C SER A 37 -12.75 2.97 2.25
N ALA A 38 -13.86 3.71 2.40
CA ALA A 38 -14.24 4.74 1.43
C ALA A 38 -13.34 5.98 1.51
N LEU A 39 -12.90 6.38 2.71
CA LEU A 39 -11.93 7.46 2.92
C LEU A 39 -10.57 7.09 2.31
N GLU A 40 -10.12 5.84 2.50
CA GLU A 40 -8.89 5.31 1.93
C GLU A 40 -8.91 5.37 0.40
N ARG A 41 -9.95 4.80 -0.25
CA ARG A 41 -10.09 4.89 -1.72
C ARG A 41 -10.11 6.34 -2.21
N ARG A 42 -10.80 7.23 -1.51
CA ARG A 42 -10.86 8.64 -1.89
C ARG A 42 -9.53 9.37 -1.68
N ALA A 43 -8.76 8.97 -0.69
CA ALA A 43 -7.43 9.52 -0.40
C ALA A 43 -6.36 8.98 -1.36
N GLY A 44 -6.48 7.76 -1.86
CA GLY A 44 -5.64 7.04 -2.83
C GLY A 44 -4.28 7.68 -3.15
N SER A 45 -4.21 8.47 -4.23
CA SER A 45 -2.98 9.15 -4.66
C SER A 45 -2.40 10.15 -3.64
N ARG A 46 -3.23 10.77 -2.78
CA ARG A 46 -2.74 11.66 -1.72
C ARG A 46 -2.10 10.89 -0.58
N LEU A 47 -2.65 9.72 -0.25
CA LEU A 47 -2.05 8.82 0.74
C LEU A 47 -0.66 8.39 0.27
N ARG A 48 -0.54 8.00 -1.00
CA ARG A 48 0.73 7.68 -1.65
C ARG A 48 1.71 8.87 -1.58
N SER A 49 1.29 10.06 -1.99
CA SER A 49 2.13 11.27 -1.94
C SER A 49 2.59 11.65 -0.51
N LEU A 50 1.75 11.43 0.51
CA LEU A 50 2.14 11.65 1.91
C LEU A 50 3.23 10.67 2.36
N LEU A 51 3.19 9.44 1.86
CA LEU A 51 4.17 8.40 2.17
C LEU A 51 5.48 8.60 1.40
N ASP A 52 5.43 9.02 0.14
CA ASP A 52 6.61 9.34 -0.69
C ASP A 52 7.42 10.52 -0.12
N GLN A 53 6.75 11.46 0.56
CA GLN A 53 7.40 12.59 1.24
C GLN A 53 8.08 12.22 2.56
N MET A 54 8.14 10.95 2.93
CA MET A 54 8.79 10.49 4.16
C MET A 54 10.29 10.75 4.12
N THR A 55 10.65 11.97 4.45
CA THR A 55 12.04 12.38 4.67
C THR A 55 12.51 11.88 6.02
N GLY A 56 13.84 11.72 6.21
CA GLY A 56 14.40 11.33 7.50
C GLY A 56 14.16 12.33 8.66
N LYS A 57 13.30 13.34 8.46
CA LYS A 57 12.95 14.34 9.49
C LYS A 57 11.86 13.79 10.41
N PRO A 58 12.09 13.72 11.74
CA PRO A 58 11.14 13.13 12.69
C PRO A 58 9.73 13.75 12.66
N LEU A 59 9.66 15.09 12.54
CA LEU A 59 8.39 15.82 12.55
C LEU A 59 7.55 15.51 11.30
N VAL A 60 8.18 15.34 10.14
CA VAL A 60 7.46 15.00 8.89
C VAL A 60 6.88 13.58 9.00
N GLY A 61 7.69 12.60 9.44
CA GLY A 61 7.19 11.24 9.68
C GLY A 61 6.04 11.19 10.68
N PHE A 62 6.14 11.96 11.78
CA PHE A 62 5.06 12.10 12.76
C PHE A 62 3.78 12.68 12.12
N LEU A 63 3.87 13.79 11.38
CA LEU A 63 2.71 14.40 10.73
C LEU A 63 2.11 13.48 9.66
N THR A 64 2.95 12.72 8.95
CA THR A 64 2.49 11.70 8.01
C THR A 64 1.68 10.62 8.72
N GLY A 65 2.20 10.04 9.80
CA GLY A 65 1.47 9.01 10.57
C GLY A 65 0.16 9.53 11.15
N LEU A 66 0.15 10.75 11.68
CA LEU A 66 -1.04 11.43 12.16
C LEU A 66 -2.07 11.61 11.04
N GLY A 67 -1.64 12.15 9.89
CA GLY A 67 -2.53 12.41 8.75
C GLY A 67 -3.11 11.13 8.14
N VAL A 68 -2.26 10.14 7.92
CA VAL A 68 -2.67 8.81 7.39
C VAL A 68 -3.71 8.18 8.31
N THR A 69 -3.45 8.11 9.63
CA THR A 69 -4.38 7.51 10.59
C THR A 69 -5.68 8.32 10.71
N ALA A 70 -5.60 9.64 10.69
CA ALA A 70 -6.81 10.48 10.70
C ALA A 70 -7.68 10.30 9.45
N ILE A 71 -7.06 10.03 8.29
CA ILE A 71 -7.77 9.74 7.04
C ILE A 71 -8.34 8.31 7.05
N ILE A 72 -7.51 7.31 7.32
CA ILE A 72 -7.93 5.89 7.31
C ILE A 72 -8.85 5.57 8.49
N GLN A 73 -8.81 6.34 9.57
CA GLN A 73 -9.55 6.12 10.83
C GLN A 73 -9.17 4.80 11.53
N SER A 74 -7.96 4.27 11.25
CA SER A 74 -7.46 3.02 11.82
C SER A 74 -5.94 3.09 12.04
N SER A 75 -5.53 3.22 13.30
CA SER A 75 -4.10 3.15 13.67
C SER A 75 -3.54 1.73 13.52
N SER A 76 -4.37 0.71 13.74
CA SER A 76 -3.96 -0.68 13.52
C SER A 76 -3.60 -0.91 12.05
N ALA A 77 -4.45 -0.48 11.10
CA ALA A 77 -4.15 -0.56 9.67
C ALA A 77 -2.88 0.22 9.31
N THR A 78 -2.75 1.47 9.79
CA THR A 78 -1.55 2.28 9.56
C THR A 78 -0.28 1.60 10.10
N THR A 79 -0.35 0.97 11.29
CA THR A 79 0.83 0.32 11.88
C THR A 79 1.18 -0.98 11.15
N VAL A 80 0.19 -1.79 10.74
CA VAL A 80 0.41 -2.99 9.92
C VAL A 80 1.06 -2.63 8.59
N MET A 81 0.59 -1.56 7.95
CA MET A 81 1.17 -1.00 6.73
C MET A 81 2.63 -0.58 6.94
N VAL A 82 2.93 0.12 8.03
CA VAL A 82 4.31 0.52 8.38
C VAL A 82 5.20 -0.71 8.60
N VAL A 83 4.69 -1.76 9.26
CA VAL A 83 5.40 -3.04 9.43
C VAL A 83 5.67 -3.66 8.05
N GLY A 84 4.71 -3.64 7.14
CA GLY A 84 4.86 -4.10 5.75
C GLY A 84 5.93 -3.32 4.98
N PHE A 85 5.93 -1.98 5.07
CA PHE A 85 6.95 -1.15 4.41
C PHE A 85 8.38 -1.37 4.95
N VAL A 86 8.50 -1.61 6.25
CA VAL A 86 9.80 -1.97 6.84
C VAL A 86 10.21 -3.38 6.39
N ASN A 87 9.26 -4.28 6.24
CA ASN A 87 9.52 -5.65 5.78
C ASN A 87 10.01 -5.66 4.33
N SER A 88 9.39 -4.90 3.46
CA SER A 88 9.76 -4.76 2.04
C SER A 88 10.97 -3.85 1.78
N GLY A 89 11.52 -3.22 2.84
CA GLY A 89 12.67 -2.30 2.71
C GLY A 89 12.34 -0.91 2.16
N LEU A 90 11.05 -0.62 1.91
CA LEU A 90 10.59 0.71 1.47
C LEU A 90 10.73 1.78 2.56
N MET A 91 10.78 1.35 3.82
CA MET A 91 10.91 2.23 4.98
C MET A 91 11.98 1.74 5.95
N THR A 92 12.80 2.65 6.44
CA THR A 92 13.74 2.34 7.52
C THR A 92 13.04 2.25 8.87
N LEU A 93 13.60 1.49 9.81
CA LEU A 93 13.09 1.40 11.19
C LEU A 93 12.93 2.79 11.83
N ARG A 94 13.88 3.69 11.60
CA ARG A 94 13.85 5.05 12.16
C ARG A 94 12.70 5.90 11.62
N GLN A 95 12.38 5.78 10.34
CA GLN A 95 11.20 6.42 9.75
C GLN A 95 9.91 5.84 10.33
N ALA A 96 9.83 4.51 10.44
CA ALA A 96 8.70 3.80 11.00
C ALA A 96 8.36 4.26 12.43
N ILE A 97 9.36 4.47 13.29
CA ILE A 97 9.18 4.96 14.65
C ILE A 97 8.39 6.27 14.68
N ASN A 98 8.76 7.23 13.83
CA ASN A 98 8.11 8.54 13.79
C ASN A 98 6.67 8.43 13.30
N VAL A 99 6.42 7.60 12.28
CA VAL A 99 5.07 7.38 11.72
C VAL A 99 4.17 6.69 12.74
N ILE A 100 4.65 5.68 13.46
CA ILE A 100 3.92 4.98 14.51
C ILE A 100 3.51 5.94 15.64
N MET A 101 4.41 6.83 16.06
CA MET A 101 4.08 7.86 17.06
C MET A 101 2.98 8.81 16.56
N GLY A 102 3.03 9.21 15.30
CA GLY A 102 2.00 10.03 14.67
C GLY A 102 0.66 9.30 14.58
N ALA A 103 0.68 8.01 14.23
CA ALA A 103 -0.52 7.19 14.14
C ALA A 103 -1.28 7.09 15.48
N ASN A 104 -0.57 6.98 16.60
CA ASN A 104 -1.19 6.97 17.92
C ASN A 104 -1.95 8.28 18.22
N VAL A 105 -1.39 9.43 17.87
CA VAL A 105 -2.11 10.71 18.01
C VAL A 105 -3.27 10.79 17.01
N GLY A 106 -3.10 10.33 15.78
CA GLY A 106 -4.15 10.29 14.75
C GLY A 106 -5.41 9.54 15.16
N THR A 107 -5.26 8.48 15.98
CA THR A 107 -6.39 7.71 16.52
C THR A 107 -7.35 8.57 17.36
N THR A 108 -6.86 9.63 17.98
CA THR A 108 -7.69 10.50 18.84
C THR A 108 -8.77 11.24 18.05
N VAL A 109 -8.58 11.44 16.74
CA VAL A 109 -9.59 12.05 15.86
C VAL A 109 -10.90 11.25 15.88
N THR A 110 -10.82 9.92 15.90
CA THR A 110 -12.00 9.05 16.03
C THR A 110 -12.72 9.29 17.34
N ALA A 111 -11.99 9.40 18.47
CA ALA A 111 -12.60 9.66 19.77
C ALA A 111 -13.36 10.99 19.81
N TRP A 112 -12.87 12.01 19.12
CA TRP A 112 -13.56 13.28 18.95
C TRP A 112 -14.81 13.17 18.09
N LEU A 113 -14.77 12.44 16.99
CA LEU A 113 -15.96 12.19 16.17
C LEU A 113 -17.06 11.47 16.97
N LEU A 114 -16.68 10.47 17.76
CA LEU A 114 -17.61 9.73 18.62
C LEU A 114 -18.17 10.59 19.76
N SER A 115 -17.37 11.50 20.32
CA SER A 115 -17.81 12.39 21.41
C SER A 115 -18.96 13.33 21.00
N MET A 116 -19.13 13.55 19.69
CA MET A 116 -20.27 14.34 19.17
C MET A 116 -21.63 13.69 19.52
N ALA A 117 -21.69 12.36 19.68
CA ALA A 117 -22.90 11.67 20.09
C ALA A 117 -23.39 12.11 21.50
N GLY A 118 -22.48 12.57 22.35
CA GLY A 118 -22.79 13.06 23.71
C GLY A 118 -23.27 14.51 23.79
N ILE A 119 -23.41 15.22 22.66
CA ILE A 119 -23.88 16.61 22.65
C ILE A 119 -25.35 16.66 23.14
N SER A 120 -25.61 17.37 24.24
CA SER A 120 -26.94 17.64 24.75
C SER A 120 -27.03 19.09 25.19
N SER A 121 -28.06 19.81 24.73
CA SER A 121 -28.29 21.21 25.10
C SER A 121 -29.78 21.54 25.07
N GLY A 122 -30.21 22.50 25.89
CA GLY A 122 -31.56 23.06 25.81
C GLY A 122 -31.81 23.95 24.59
N SER A 123 -30.79 24.28 23.80
CA SER A 123 -30.90 25.12 22.61
C SER A 123 -31.22 24.28 21.35
N VAL A 124 -32.22 24.69 20.59
CA VAL A 124 -32.63 24.05 19.31
C VAL A 124 -31.46 24.02 18.32
N TRP A 125 -30.67 25.08 18.24
CA TRP A 125 -29.53 25.18 17.32
C TRP A 125 -28.40 24.18 17.64
N ILE A 126 -28.14 23.97 18.93
CA ILE A 126 -27.14 22.99 19.38
C ILE A 126 -27.67 21.56 19.19
N ASN A 127 -28.97 21.34 19.40
CA ASN A 127 -29.59 20.03 19.12
C ASN A 127 -29.57 19.66 17.62
N LEU A 128 -29.59 20.64 16.72
CA LEU A 128 -29.40 20.41 15.28
C LEU A 128 -27.99 19.89 14.94
N LEU A 129 -26.98 20.26 15.75
CA LEU A 129 -25.61 19.75 15.61
C LEU A 129 -25.41 18.36 16.23
N LYS A 130 -26.40 17.86 16.96
CA LYS A 130 -26.36 16.51 17.53
C LYS A 130 -26.40 15.46 16.40
N PRO A 131 -25.51 14.46 16.40
CA PRO A 131 -25.47 13.44 15.34
C PRO A 131 -26.83 12.79 15.08
N THR A 132 -27.60 12.44 16.12
CA THR A 132 -28.93 11.87 15.97
C THR A 132 -29.91 12.72 15.16
N SER A 133 -29.68 14.03 15.05
CA SER A 133 -30.54 14.96 14.30
C SER A 133 -30.17 15.02 12.82
N PHE A 134 -28.88 15.03 12.47
CA PHE A 134 -28.44 15.20 11.09
C PHE A 134 -28.00 13.91 10.39
N THR A 135 -27.64 12.84 11.12
CA THR A 135 -27.25 11.56 10.52
C THR A 135 -28.31 10.93 9.62
N PRO A 136 -29.64 11.03 9.87
CA PRO A 136 -30.63 10.53 8.94
C PRO A 136 -30.58 11.25 7.57
N VAL A 137 -30.28 12.57 7.57
CA VAL A 137 -30.13 13.34 6.34
C VAL A 137 -28.84 12.93 5.62
N LEU A 138 -27.75 12.72 6.37
CA LEU A 138 -26.50 12.21 5.78
C LEU A 138 -26.68 10.80 5.21
N ALA A 139 -27.43 9.92 5.88
CA ALA A 139 -27.74 8.59 5.39
C ALA A 139 -28.53 8.66 4.07
N LEU A 140 -29.55 9.53 3.99
CA LEU A 140 -30.32 9.74 2.76
C LEU A 140 -29.46 10.29 1.64
N ALA A 141 -28.64 11.31 1.91
CA ALA A 141 -27.70 11.85 0.91
C ALA A 141 -26.67 10.80 0.48
N GLY A 142 -26.18 10.03 1.43
CA GLY A 142 -25.24 8.95 1.20
C GLY A 142 -25.78 7.87 0.29
N ILE A 143 -27.00 7.37 0.52
CA ILE A 143 -27.61 6.35 -0.31
C ILE A 143 -27.91 6.88 -1.73
N ILE A 144 -28.32 8.15 -1.85
CA ILE A 144 -28.54 8.80 -3.16
C ILE A 144 -27.23 8.83 -3.94
N PHE A 145 -26.12 9.26 -3.34
CA PHE A 145 -24.82 9.30 -4.01
C PHE A 145 -24.32 7.89 -4.38
N TYR A 146 -24.51 6.91 -3.50
CA TYR A 146 -24.09 5.55 -3.73
C TYR A 146 -24.87 4.86 -4.86
N MET A 147 -26.21 5.01 -4.88
CA MET A 147 -27.07 4.30 -5.85
C MET A 147 -27.18 5.01 -7.20
N PHE A 148 -27.28 6.35 -7.22
CA PHE A 148 -27.63 7.07 -8.42
C PHE A 148 -26.46 7.77 -9.12
N CYS A 149 -25.29 7.94 -8.45
CA CYS A 149 -24.12 8.51 -9.10
C CYS A 149 -23.31 7.44 -9.82
N LYS A 150 -22.93 7.70 -11.08
CA LYS A 150 -22.03 6.81 -11.85
C LYS A 150 -20.55 7.05 -11.52
N ASN A 151 -20.20 8.23 -11.05
CA ASN A 151 -18.81 8.61 -10.75
C ASN A 151 -18.32 7.96 -9.45
N GLY A 152 -17.22 7.20 -9.51
CA GLY A 152 -16.63 6.50 -8.39
C GLY A 152 -16.36 7.41 -7.17
N ARG A 153 -15.80 8.60 -7.38
CA ARG A 153 -15.55 9.58 -6.31
C ARG A 153 -16.82 10.02 -5.57
N LYS A 154 -17.95 10.12 -6.27
CA LYS A 154 -19.24 10.46 -5.66
C LYS A 154 -19.82 9.26 -4.90
N LYS A 155 -19.63 8.02 -5.42
CA LYS A 155 -19.99 6.80 -4.70
C LYS A 155 -19.20 6.65 -3.40
N ASP A 156 -17.90 6.90 -3.42
CA ASP A 156 -17.08 6.89 -2.19
C ASP A 156 -17.56 7.96 -1.19
N THR A 157 -17.92 9.16 -1.66
CA THR A 157 -18.54 10.16 -0.79
C THR A 157 -19.85 9.65 -0.19
N GLY A 158 -20.68 8.96 -0.98
CA GLY A 158 -21.90 8.30 -0.50
C GLY A 158 -21.61 7.27 0.59
N MET A 159 -20.59 6.42 0.40
CA MET A 159 -20.18 5.43 1.40
C MET A 159 -19.60 6.05 2.67
N ILE A 160 -18.86 7.17 2.57
CA ILE A 160 -18.39 7.92 3.75
C ILE A 160 -19.58 8.41 4.58
N LEU A 161 -20.57 9.02 3.94
CA LEU A 161 -21.75 9.54 4.61
C LEU A 161 -22.60 8.41 5.24
N LEU A 162 -22.79 7.30 4.53
CA LEU A 162 -23.48 6.12 5.04
C LEU A 162 -22.71 5.46 6.19
N GLY A 163 -21.41 5.30 6.06
CA GLY A 163 -20.56 4.74 7.10
C GLY A 163 -20.60 5.57 8.38
N PHE A 164 -20.49 6.90 8.25
CA PHE A 164 -20.63 7.81 9.38
C PHE A 164 -22.01 7.72 10.03
N ALA A 165 -23.08 7.69 9.24
CA ALA A 165 -24.43 7.56 9.76
C ALA A 165 -24.63 6.23 10.50
N THR A 166 -24.20 5.13 9.90
CA THR A 166 -24.30 3.78 10.51
C THR A 166 -23.50 3.68 11.80
N LEU A 167 -22.29 4.28 11.83
CA LEU A 167 -21.44 4.36 13.02
C LEU A 167 -22.17 5.11 14.16
N MET A 168 -22.79 6.26 13.85
CA MET A 168 -23.50 7.05 14.84
C MET A 168 -24.78 6.34 15.33
N PHE A 169 -25.53 5.66 14.45
CA PHE A 169 -26.65 4.83 14.86
C PHE A 169 -26.21 3.66 15.75
N GLY A 170 -25.09 3.02 15.43
CA GLY A 170 -24.50 1.98 16.28
C GLY A 170 -24.15 2.51 17.67
N MET A 171 -23.53 3.70 17.73
CA MET A 171 -23.16 4.36 18.98
C MET A 171 -24.38 4.72 19.83
N ASP A 172 -25.44 5.26 19.22
CA ASP A 172 -26.69 5.60 19.90
C ASP A 172 -27.39 4.34 20.43
N THR A 173 -27.43 3.27 19.61
CA THR A 173 -27.99 1.96 20.00
C THR A 173 -27.23 1.35 21.18
N MET A 174 -25.89 1.37 21.17
CA MET A 174 -25.08 0.91 22.31
C MET A 174 -25.37 1.73 23.56
N SER A 175 -25.38 3.05 23.44
CA SER A 175 -25.62 3.95 24.57
C SER A 175 -27.01 3.74 25.17
N GLY A 176 -28.03 3.53 24.31
CA GLY A 176 -29.39 3.20 24.75
C GLY A 176 -29.48 1.86 25.50
N ALA A 177 -28.82 0.83 24.95
CA ALA A 177 -28.84 -0.52 25.57
C ALA A 177 -28.19 -0.55 26.96
N VAL A 178 -27.12 0.25 27.16
CA VAL A 178 -26.42 0.29 28.46
C VAL A 178 -27.02 1.29 29.47
N ALA A 179 -27.94 2.16 29.04
CA ALA A 179 -28.50 3.21 29.90
C ALA A 179 -29.17 2.65 31.18
N GLY A 180 -29.76 1.46 31.10
CA GLY A 180 -30.36 0.78 32.24
C GLY A 180 -29.35 0.25 33.29
N LEU A 181 -28.06 0.09 32.91
CA LEU A 181 -27.01 -0.41 33.80
C LEU A 181 -26.68 0.54 34.95
N LYS A 182 -27.08 1.80 34.86
CA LYS A 182 -26.86 2.80 35.93
C LYS A 182 -27.45 2.37 37.28
N ASP A 183 -28.55 1.59 37.26
CA ASP A 183 -29.29 1.17 38.43
C ASP A 183 -28.90 -0.25 38.92
N VAL A 184 -27.92 -0.90 38.25
CA VAL A 184 -27.43 -2.25 38.57
C VAL A 184 -26.25 -2.18 39.55
N PRO A 185 -26.39 -2.65 40.82
CA PRO A 185 -25.34 -2.55 41.84
C PRO A 185 -24.04 -3.28 41.45
N ALA A 186 -24.14 -4.43 40.78
CA ALA A 186 -22.97 -5.18 40.31
C ALA A 186 -22.15 -4.41 39.29
N PHE A 187 -22.81 -3.65 38.43
CA PHE A 187 -22.14 -2.79 37.42
C PHE A 187 -21.37 -1.65 38.10
N ALA A 188 -22.00 -0.98 39.07
CA ALA A 188 -21.33 0.04 39.88
C ALA A 188 -20.10 -0.52 40.61
N GLN A 189 -20.20 -1.74 41.17
CA GLN A 189 -19.10 -2.41 41.87
C GLN A 189 -17.93 -2.71 40.90
N LEU A 190 -18.22 -3.10 39.67
CA LEU A 190 -17.17 -3.34 38.63
C LEU A 190 -16.36 -2.07 38.39
N PHE A 191 -17.01 -0.90 38.22
CA PHE A 191 -16.30 0.37 38.05
C PHE A 191 -15.61 0.85 39.33
N ILE A 192 -16.09 0.48 40.50
CA ILE A 192 -15.37 0.70 41.79
C ILE A 192 -14.06 -0.09 41.79
N ALA A 193 -14.05 -1.35 41.33
CA ALA A 193 -12.82 -2.13 41.19
C ALA A 193 -11.83 -1.47 40.20
N PHE A 194 -12.31 -0.90 39.08
CA PHE A 194 -11.48 -0.21 38.12
C PHE A 194 -10.96 1.17 38.58
N LYS A 195 -11.39 1.68 39.76
CA LYS A 195 -10.71 2.80 40.43
C LYS A 195 -9.29 2.45 40.87
N ASN A 196 -8.95 1.14 40.96
CA ASN A 196 -7.56 0.70 41.00
C ASN A 196 -6.92 0.93 39.61
N PRO A 197 -5.91 1.81 39.51
CA PRO A 197 -5.37 2.20 38.22
C PRO A 197 -4.76 1.03 37.42
N VAL A 198 -4.16 0.04 38.11
CA VAL A 198 -3.58 -1.15 37.48
C VAL A 198 -4.67 -2.05 36.88
N LEU A 199 -5.78 -2.27 37.60
CA LEU A 199 -6.91 -3.04 37.07
C LEU A 199 -7.58 -2.31 35.90
N GLY A 200 -7.66 -0.98 35.93
CA GLY A 200 -8.17 -0.17 34.82
C GLY A 200 -7.31 -0.34 33.57
N VAL A 201 -5.99 -0.24 33.70
CA VAL A 201 -5.04 -0.48 32.57
C VAL A 201 -5.19 -1.90 32.04
N LEU A 202 -5.24 -2.91 32.89
CA LEU A 202 -5.40 -4.29 32.48
C LEU A 202 -6.72 -4.53 31.72
N ALA A 203 -7.83 -3.98 32.24
CA ALA A 203 -9.13 -4.08 31.58
C ALA A 203 -9.12 -3.45 30.18
N GLY A 204 -8.57 -2.24 30.04
CA GLY A 204 -8.43 -1.57 28.74
C GLY A 204 -7.53 -2.36 27.78
N THR A 205 -6.42 -2.90 28.28
CA THR A 205 -5.48 -3.71 27.47
C THR A 205 -6.14 -4.98 26.94
N VAL A 206 -6.80 -5.74 27.81
CA VAL A 206 -7.46 -7.00 27.44
C VAL A 206 -8.61 -6.73 26.47
N LEU A 207 -9.47 -5.76 26.77
CA LEU A 207 -10.62 -5.42 25.92
C LEU A 207 -10.14 -5.05 24.49
N THR A 208 -9.18 -4.15 24.39
CA THR A 208 -8.67 -3.71 23.08
C THR A 208 -7.87 -4.80 22.38
N GLY A 209 -7.12 -5.62 23.12
CA GLY A 209 -6.38 -6.75 22.55
C GLY A 209 -7.29 -7.82 21.95
N ILE A 210 -8.48 -8.05 22.53
CA ILE A 210 -9.49 -8.96 22.00
C ILE A 210 -10.18 -8.36 20.76
N ILE A 211 -10.64 -7.10 20.87
CA ILE A 211 -11.37 -6.40 19.78
C ILE A 211 -10.43 -6.02 18.63
N GLN A 212 -9.13 -5.82 18.90
CA GLN A 212 -8.09 -5.35 17.98
C GLN A 212 -8.39 -3.97 17.34
N SER A 213 -9.26 -3.19 17.98
CA SER A 213 -9.64 -1.84 17.56
C SER A 213 -9.73 -0.92 18.77
N SER A 214 -8.78 0.01 18.89
CA SER A 214 -8.80 1.03 19.95
C SER A 214 -9.98 1.99 19.81
N SER A 215 -10.34 2.35 18.55
CA SER A 215 -11.50 3.21 18.28
C SER A 215 -12.80 2.56 18.77
N ALA A 216 -12.99 1.26 18.55
CA ALA A 216 -14.13 0.51 19.05
C ALA A 216 -14.12 0.43 20.59
N SER A 217 -12.96 0.17 21.19
CA SER A 217 -12.81 0.11 22.65
C SER A 217 -13.10 1.45 23.32
N VAL A 218 -12.63 2.56 22.74
CA VAL A 218 -12.96 3.92 23.20
C VAL A 218 -14.45 4.21 23.03
N GLY A 219 -15.05 3.81 21.89
CA GLY A 219 -16.48 3.95 21.66
C GLY A 219 -17.34 3.21 22.71
N ILE A 220 -16.97 1.98 23.07
CA ILE A 220 -17.61 1.24 24.16
C ILE A 220 -17.49 2.00 25.50
N LEU A 221 -16.29 2.51 25.81
CA LEU A 221 -16.08 3.28 27.04
C LEU A 221 -16.92 4.57 27.05
N GLN A 222 -17.01 5.27 25.91
CA GLN A 222 -17.86 6.46 25.76
C GLN A 222 -19.35 6.12 25.88
N ALA A 223 -19.82 4.99 25.32
CA ALA A 223 -21.19 4.53 25.50
C ALA A 223 -21.50 4.22 26.97
N LEU A 224 -20.59 3.52 27.66
CA LEU A 224 -20.74 3.21 29.10
C LEU A 224 -20.70 4.48 29.95
N ALA A 225 -20.00 5.52 29.57
CA ALA A 225 -19.95 6.79 30.28
C ALA A 225 -21.34 7.47 30.38
N VAL A 226 -22.25 7.20 29.42
CA VAL A 226 -23.64 7.72 29.47
C VAL A 226 -24.39 7.24 30.69
N THR A 227 -24.02 6.08 31.29
CA THR A 227 -24.64 5.57 32.54
C THR A 227 -24.37 6.47 33.74
N GLY A 228 -23.36 7.37 33.68
CA GLY A 228 -22.91 8.18 34.80
C GLY A 228 -22.13 7.41 35.87
N GLN A 229 -21.92 6.11 35.74
CA GLN A 229 -21.21 5.26 36.72
C GLN A 229 -19.68 5.25 36.47
N VAL A 230 -19.22 5.60 35.27
CA VAL A 230 -17.82 5.64 34.94
C VAL A 230 -17.20 6.96 35.40
N SER A 231 -16.38 6.93 36.44
CA SER A 231 -15.65 8.14 36.90
C SER A 231 -14.36 8.36 36.06
N TYR A 232 -13.84 9.58 36.07
CA TYR A 232 -12.53 9.85 35.44
C TYR A 232 -11.39 9.05 36.09
N ALA A 233 -11.52 8.72 37.41
CA ALA A 233 -10.55 7.87 38.09
C ALA A 233 -10.48 6.45 37.50
N ALA A 234 -11.56 5.95 36.91
CA ALA A 234 -11.59 4.66 36.20
C ALA A 234 -11.31 4.82 34.70
N ALA A 235 -11.89 5.83 34.06
CA ALA A 235 -11.78 6.03 32.61
C ALA A 235 -10.33 6.27 32.14
N ILE A 236 -9.55 7.11 32.84
CA ILE A 236 -8.18 7.48 32.44
C ILE A 236 -7.27 6.24 32.42
N PRO A 237 -7.17 5.39 33.46
CA PRO A 237 -6.37 4.17 33.38
C PRO A 237 -6.86 3.18 32.31
N ILE A 238 -8.17 3.06 32.08
CA ILE A 238 -8.71 2.21 31.01
C ILE A 238 -8.22 2.70 29.65
N ILE A 239 -8.27 4.01 29.38
CA ILE A 239 -7.75 4.62 28.14
C ILE A 239 -6.26 4.33 27.95
N MET A 240 -5.46 4.43 29.00
CA MET A 240 -4.04 4.07 28.97
C MET A 240 -3.85 2.61 28.55
N GLY A 241 -4.64 1.70 29.13
CA GLY A 241 -4.61 0.29 28.77
C GLY A 241 -5.04 0.00 27.31
N GLN A 242 -6.04 0.72 26.82
CA GLN A 242 -6.51 0.58 25.43
C GLN A 242 -5.39 0.83 24.42
N ASN A 243 -4.48 1.78 24.70
CA ASN A 243 -3.32 2.04 23.83
C ASN A 243 -2.32 0.87 23.81
N ILE A 244 -2.10 0.19 24.95
CA ILE A 244 -1.27 -1.04 24.99
C ILE A 244 -1.96 -2.16 24.19
N GLY A 245 -3.26 -2.34 24.36
CA GLY A 245 -4.02 -3.38 23.66
C GLY A 245 -3.97 -3.26 22.14
N THR A 246 -3.88 -2.05 21.61
CA THR A 246 -3.74 -1.78 20.16
C THR A 246 -2.45 -2.39 19.57
N CYS A 247 -1.40 -2.57 20.39
CA CYS A 247 -0.13 -3.10 19.93
C CYS A 247 -0.18 -4.58 19.53
N VAL A 248 -1.20 -5.31 20.01
CA VAL A 248 -1.39 -6.75 19.71
C VAL A 248 -1.49 -6.97 18.20
N THR A 249 -2.22 -6.11 17.48
CA THR A 249 -2.37 -6.21 16.01
C THR A 249 -1.02 -6.08 15.30
N ALA A 250 -0.21 -5.11 15.69
CA ALA A 250 1.12 -4.91 15.10
C ALA A 250 2.07 -6.09 15.41
N LEU A 251 2.01 -6.63 16.61
CA LEU A 251 2.81 -7.80 16.99
C LEU A 251 2.40 -9.03 16.18
N LEU A 252 1.11 -9.31 16.06
CA LEU A 252 0.60 -10.41 15.26
C LEU A 252 0.99 -10.26 13.79
N SER A 253 0.87 -9.06 13.22
CA SER A 253 1.26 -8.81 11.84
C SER A 253 2.76 -8.95 11.59
N SER A 254 3.60 -8.82 12.62
CA SER A 254 5.06 -8.95 12.49
C SER A 254 5.56 -10.40 12.55
N VAL A 255 4.67 -11.38 12.81
CA VAL A 255 5.04 -12.80 12.80
C VAL A 255 5.43 -13.21 11.38
N GLY A 256 6.57 -13.86 11.22
CA GLY A 256 7.12 -14.24 9.92
C GLY A 256 7.80 -13.09 9.16
N ALA A 257 7.76 -11.85 9.66
CA ALA A 257 8.43 -10.71 9.03
C ALA A 257 9.94 -10.66 9.33
N ASN A 258 10.67 -9.88 8.54
CA ASN A 258 12.08 -9.62 8.75
C ASN A 258 12.35 -8.94 10.11
N LYS A 259 13.62 -8.90 10.53
CA LYS A 259 14.01 -8.38 11.86
C LYS A 259 13.59 -6.93 12.07
N ASN A 260 13.71 -6.08 11.06
CA ASN A 260 13.40 -4.66 11.18
C ASN A 260 11.88 -4.42 11.28
N ALA A 261 11.07 -5.19 10.57
CA ALA A 261 9.62 -5.16 10.69
C ALA A 261 9.16 -5.62 12.09
N ARG A 262 9.75 -6.68 12.63
CA ARG A 262 9.52 -7.13 14.01
C ARG A 262 9.94 -6.06 15.03
N ARG A 263 11.08 -5.37 14.80
CA ARG A 263 11.53 -4.24 15.62
C ARG A 263 10.52 -3.09 15.58
N ALA A 264 9.92 -2.78 14.44
CA ALA A 264 8.89 -1.75 14.33
C ALA A 264 7.65 -2.08 15.19
N ALA A 265 7.18 -3.33 15.18
CA ALA A 265 6.08 -3.76 16.04
C ALA A 265 6.45 -3.70 17.53
N VAL A 266 7.67 -4.09 17.90
CA VAL A 266 8.19 -3.99 19.26
C VAL A 266 8.31 -2.53 19.71
N VAL A 267 8.73 -1.61 18.83
CA VAL A 267 8.75 -0.17 19.14
C VAL A 267 7.36 0.35 19.46
N HIS A 268 6.33 -0.06 18.70
CA HIS A 268 4.95 0.33 18.99
C HIS A 268 4.51 -0.11 20.40
N LEU A 269 4.81 -1.36 20.77
CA LEU A 269 4.54 -1.85 22.13
C LEU A 269 5.30 -1.05 23.18
N MET A 270 6.61 -0.85 22.97
CA MET A 270 7.47 -0.16 23.94
C MET A 270 7.07 1.30 24.13
N PHE A 271 6.71 2.00 23.05
CA PHE A 271 6.21 3.36 23.12
C PHE A 271 4.99 3.45 24.06
N ASN A 272 4.01 2.56 23.86
CA ASN A 272 2.80 2.57 24.68
C ASN A 272 3.05 2.10 26.11
N VAL A 273 3.87 1.06 26.32
CA VAL A 273 4.19 0.55 27.67
C VAL A 273 4.99 1.58 28.48
N ILE A 274 6.00 2.23 27.89
CA ILE A 274 6.77 3.27 28.57
C ILE A 274 5.89 4.48 28.87
N GLY A 275 5.07 4.92 27.90
CA GLY A 275 4.12 6.00 28.06
C GLY A 275 3.15 5.74 29.19
N VAL A 276 2.55 4.54 29.23
CA VAL A 276 1.65 4.13 30.32
C VAL A 276 2.39 4.06 31.64
N ALA A 277 3.56 3.46 31.71
CA ALA A 277 4.30 3.34 32.97
C ALA A 277 4.60 4.73 33.58
N VAL A 278 5.05 5.68 32.77
CA VAL A 278 5.36 7.04 33.23
C VAL A 278 4.09 7.79 33.63
N LEU A 279 3.09 7.85 32.72
CA LEU A 279 1.90 8.65 32.97
C LEU A 279 0.96 8.02 34.03
N LEU A 280 0.93 6.69 34.16
CA LEU A 280 0.22 6.03 35.25
C LEU A 280 0.86 6.35 36.60
N THR A 281 2.22 6.38 36.66
CA THR A 281 2.93 6.77 37.88
C THR A 281 2.60 8.22 38.26
N VAL A 282 2.63 9.14 37.30
CA VAL A 282 2.21 10.54 37.51
C VAL A 282 0.77 10.63 37.97
N PHE A 283 -0.14 9.89 37.31
CA PHE A 283 -1.55 9.83 37.67
C PHE A 283 -1.74 9.33 39.12
N CYS A 284 -1.04 8.28 39.53
CA CYS A 284 -1.10 7.75 40.90
C CYS A 284 -0.58 8.77 41.92
N ILE A 285 0.51 9.48 41.62
CA ILE A 285 1.06 10.55 42.49
C ILE A 285 0.05 11.69 42.61
N VAL A 286 -0.48 12.18 41.50
CA VAL A 286 -1.47 13.27 41.48
C VAL A 286 -2.74 12.86 42.25
N LYS A 287 -3.21 11.64 42.04
CA LYS A 287 -4.37 11.10 42.78
C LYS A 287 -4.11 11.00 44.27
N ALA A 288 -2.91 10.56 44.68
CA ALA A 288 -2.59 10.36 46.10
C ALA A 288 -2.28 11.67 46.87
N VAL A 289 -1.66 12.67 46.16
CA VAL A 289 -1.18 13.89 46.81
C VAL A 289 -2.22 15.02 46.73
N PHE A 290 -2.85 15.18 45.56
CA PHE A 290 -3.75 16.33 45.30
C PHE A 290 -5.24 15.98 45.35
N GLU A 291 -5.58 14.69 45.20
CA GLU A 291 -6.95 14.15 45.16
C GLU A 291 -7.94 15.07 44.38
N PRO A 292 -7.69 15.35 43.09
CA PRO A 292 -8.49 16.30 42.34
C PRO A 292 -9.96 15.86 42.28
N GLY A 293 -10.89 16.76 42.63
CA GLY A 293 -12.32 16.49 42.63
C GLY A 293 -12.87 15.94 41.32
N ILE A 294 -12.30 16.37 40.17
CA ILE A 294 -12.66 15.88 38.83
C ILE A 294 -12.52 14.35 38.70
N LEU A 295 -11.62 13.71 39.44
CA LEU A 295 -11.46 12.25 39.38
C LEU A 295 -12.69 11.50 39.92
N HIS A 296 -13.47 12.12 40.76
CA HIS A 296 -14.70 11.55 41.35
C HIS A 296 -15.92 11.86 40.48
N GLU A 297 -15.82 12.80 39.54
CA GLU A 297 -16.91 13.13 38.64
C GLU A 297 -17.12 12.04 37.59
N SER A 298 -18.37 11.92 37.11
CA SER A 298 -18.71 11.02 36.00
C SER A 298 -18.03 11.49 34.71
N ALA A 299 -17.31 10.60 34.06
CA ALA A 299 -16.67 10.86 32.79
C ALA A 299 -17.72 11.11 31.70
N THR A 300 -17.49 12.14 30.89
CA THR A 300 -18.30 12.44 29.72
C THR A 300 -17.63 11.88 28.46
N MET A 301 -18.39 11.67 27.38
CA MET A 301 -17.83 11.26 26.09
C MET A 301 -16.73 12.23 25.61
N TYR A 302 -16.98 13.53 25.79
CA TYR A 302 -16.02 14.59 25.45
C TYR A 302 -14.77 14.54 26.35
N GLY A 303 -14.97 14.35 27.67
CA GLY A 303 -13.85 14.22 28.62
C GLY A 303 -12.97 12.99 28.35
N ILE A 304 -13.56 11.89 27.87
CA ILE A 304 -12.81 10.69 27.41
C ILE A 304 -11.97 11.05 26.17
N ALA A 305 -12.52 11.78 25.20
CA ALA A 305 -11.77 12.20 24.02
C ALA A 305 -10.60 13.13 24.39
N ILE A 306 -10.80 14.07 25.33
CA ILE A 306 -9.73 14.92 25.86
C ILE A 306 -8.66 14.06 26.55
N ALA A 307 -9.03 13.19 27.45
CA ALA A 307 -8.08 12.34 28.18
C ALA A 307 -7.25 11.45 27.22
N HIS A 308 -7.91 10.89 26.19
CA HIS A 308 -7.25 10.10 25.16
C HIS A 308 -6.25 10.95 24.35
N SER A 309 -6.65 12.19 23.96
CA SER A 309 -5.76 13.11 23.23
C SER A 309 -4.59 13.57 24.09
N CYS A 310 -4.83 13.97 25.34
CA CYS A 310 -3.79 14.40 26.28
C CYS A 310 -2.76 13.27 26.49
N PHE A 311 -3.22 12.04 26.71
CA PHE A 311 -2.33 10.90 26.88
C PHE A 311 -1.42 10.71 25.67
N ASN A 312 -1.97 10.62 24.46
CA ASN A 312 -1.19 10.35 23.24
C ASN A 312 -0.27 11.51 22.88
N ILE A 313 -0.70 12.77 23.05
CA ILE A 313 0.13 13.96 22.78
C ILE A 313 1.29 14.03 23.77
N ILE A 314 1.05 13.84 25.07
CA ILE A 314 2.10 13.89 26.09
C ILE A 314 3.10 12.75 25.89
N CYS A 315 2.63 11.52 25.65
CA CYS A 315 3.50 10.39 25.33
C CYS A 315 4.38 10.68 24.11
N THR A 316 3.79 11.22 23.05
CA THR A 316 4.54 11.57 21.85
C THR A 316 5.54 12.69 22.10
N ALA A 317 5.14 13.77 22.77
CA ALA A 317 6.04 14.89 23.10
C ALA A 317 7.24 14.42 23.94
N MET A 318 7.03 13.44 24.83
CA MET A 318 8.09 12.88 25.68
C MET A 318 9.00 11.93 24.89
N LEU A 319 8.47 11.08 24.02
CA LEU A 319 9.20 9.98 23.38
C LEU A 319 9.70 10.29 21.96
N LEU A 320 9.13 11.27 21.26
CA LEU A 320 9.57 11.66 19.91
C LEU A 320 11.05 12.10 19.89
N PRO A 321 11.55 12.91 20.85
CA PRO A 321 12.97 13.21 20.92
C PRO A 321 13.85 11.99 21.24
N CYS A 322 13.26 10.97 21.86
CA CYS A 322 13.92 9.74 22.30
C CYS A 322 13.83 8.60 21.26
N GLY A 323 13.42 8.88 20.00
CA GLY A 323 13.26 7.86 18.95
C GLY A 323 14.49 6.99 18.73
N GLY A 324 15.71 7.57 18.82
CA GLY A 324 16.96 6.80 18.73
C GLY A 324 17.20 5.86 19.93
N LEU A 325 16.64 6.16 21.10
CA LEU A 325 16.69 5.26 22.26
C LEU A 325 15.74 4.07 22.07
N LEU A 326 14.53 4.32 21.56
CA LEU A 326 13.56 3.28 21.23
C LEU A 326 14.10 2.34 20.15
N GLU A 327 14.76 2.89 19.13
CA GLU A 327 15.44 2.12 18.09
C GLU A 327 16.50 1.16 18.68
N LYS A 328 17.42 1.70 19.51
CA LYS A 328 18.45 0.89 20.19
C LYS A 328 17.86 -0.20 21.09
N LEU A 329 16.78 0.12 21.80
CA LEU A 329 16.11 -0.83 22.68
C LEU A 329 15.40 -1.93 21.86
N ALA A 330 14.78 -1.59 20.75
CA ALA A 330 14.17 -2.56 19.84
C ALA A 330 15.21 -3.49 19.21
N ILE A 331 16.38 -2.97 18.80
CA ILE A 331 17.50 -3.78 18.31
C ILE A 331 18.01 -4.74 19.40
N ARG A 332 18.04 -4.29 20.67
CA ARG A 332 18.45 -5.15 21.78
C ARG A 332 17.46 -6.28 22.09
N LEU A 333 16.16 -6.00 21.95
CA LEU A 333 15.09 -7.00 22.17
C LEU A 333 14.94 -7.97 20.99
N VAL A 334 15.24 -7.52 19.77
CA VAL A 334 15.24 -8.33 18.56
C VAL A 334 16.65 -8.22 17.95
N PRO A 335 17.62 -9.01 18.44
CA PRO A 335 19.02 -8.93 18.00
C PRO A 335 19.20 -9.41 16.56
N ASP A 336 20.30 -8.95 15.92
CA ASP A 336 20.74 -9.49 14.65
C ASP A 336 21.23 -10.94 14.86
N GLY A 337 20.62 -11.90 14.14
CA GLY A 337 21.15 -13.26 14.07
C GLY A 337 22.34 -13.36 13.11
N PRO A 338 22.95 -14.55 12.91
CA PRO A 338 23.95 -14.76 11.88
C PRO A 338 23.43 -14.19 10.55
N GLN A 339 24.28 -13.45 9.84
CA GLN A 339 23.96 -12.94 8.51
C GLN A 339 23.77 -14.14 7.58
N GLU A 340 22.54 -14.56 7.35
CA GLU A 340 22.21 -15.19 6.10
C GLU A 340 22.32 -14.07 5.06
N ARG A 341 23.24 -14.23 4.11
CA ARG A 341 23.20 -13.52 2.85
C ARG A 341 21.95 -14.03 2.10
N VAL A 342 20.79 -13.54 2.49
CA VAL A 342 19.61 -13.61 1.65
C VAL A 342 19.89 -12.59 0.56
N GLU A 343 20.10 -13.06 -0.66
CA GLU A 343 19.95 -12.22 -1.84
C GLU A 343 18.64 -11.47 -1.66
N LYS A 344 18.65 -10.17 -1.93
CA LYS A 344 17.47 -9.33 -1.88
C LYS A 344 16.51 -9.79 -3.01
N GLN A 345 15.84 -10.89 -2.81
CA GLN A 345 14.68 -11.22 -3.62
C GLN A 345 13.55 -10.28 -3.18
N ALA A 346 12.95 -9.60 -4.14
CA ALA A 346 11.85 -8.70 -3.88
C ALA A 346 10.64 -9.50 -3.41
N GLU A 347 10.46 -9.60 -2.11
CA GLU A 347 9.27 -10.19 -1.52
C GLU A 347 8.17 -9.13 -1.48
N LEU A 348 7.08 -9.36 -2.23
CA LEU A 348 5.86 -8.59 -2.11
C LEU A 348 5.14 -8.95 -0.81
N ASP A 349 4.89 -7.96 0.03
CA ASP A 349 4.31 -8.20 1.35
C ASP A 349 2.78 -8.32 1.28
N GLU A 350 2.24 -9.51 1.55
CA GLU A 350 0.79 -9.77 1.53
C GLU A 350 -0.01 -8.90 2.53
N ARG A 351 0.64 -8.32 3.55
CA ARG A 351 -0.01 -7.40 4.51
C ARG A 351 -0.47 -6.11 3.85
N LEU A 352 0.19 -5.72 2.75
CA LEU A 352 -0.16 -4.54 1.97
C LEU A 352 -1.42 -4.76 1.10
N LEU A 353 -1.85 -6.00 0.87
CA LEU A 353 -3.10 -6.29 0.15
C LEU A 353 -4.33 -5.65 0.81
N ALA A 354 -4.28 -5.41 2.13
CA ALA A 354 -5.31 -4.67 2.84
C ALA A 354 -5.42 -3.19 2.40
N THR A 355 -4.36 -2.64 1.78
CA THR A 355 -4.28 -1.26 1.29
C THR A 355 -3.87 -1.26 -0.18
N PRO A 356 -4.81 -1.44 -1.13
CA PRO A 356 -4.53 -1.69 -2.54
C PRO A 356 -3.61 -0.67 -3.22
N SER A 357 -3.76 0.61 -2.90
CA SER A 357 -2.91 1.68 -3.46
C SER A 357 -1.43 1.51 -3.13
N LEU A 358 -1.11 0.98 -1.95
CA LEU A 358 0.26 0.77 -1.50
C LEU A 358 0.83 -0.57 -1.98
N ALA A 359 -0.01 -1.61 -2.02
CA ALA A 359 0.33 -2.88 -2.64
C ALA A 359 0.73 -2.67 -4.10
N LEU A 360 -0.03 -1.85 -4.83
CA LEU A 360 0.22 -1.51 -6.22
C LEU A 360 1.53 -0.70 -6.40
N GLN A 361 1.82 0.21 -5.47
CA GLN A 361 3.11 0.93 -5.48
C GLN A 361 4.30 -0.03 -5.31
N GLN A 362 4.18 -1.02 -4.42
CA GLN A 362 5.22 -2.03 -4.26
C GLN A 362 5.37 -2.87 -5.53
N CYS A 363 4.26 -3.32 -6.14
CA CYS A 363 4.28 -4.03 -7.42
C CYS A 363 5.01 -3.21 -8.49
N ARG A 364 4.72 -1.91 -8.59
CA ARG A 364 5.38 -1.03 -9.56
C ARG A 364 6.88 -0.94 -9.35
N THR A 365 7.33 -0.78 -8.11
CA THR A 365 8.77 -0.74 -7.79
C THR A 365 9.47 -2.03 -8.21
N VAL A 366 8.87 -3.19 -7.95
CA VAL A 366 9.43 -4.50 -8.36
C VAL A 366 9.40 -4.67 -9.88
N ALA A 367 8.33 -4.22 -10.54
CA ALA A 367 8.24 -4.25 -12.01
C ALA A 367 9.28 -3.32 -12.67
N GLU A 368 9.61 -2.18 -12.05
CA GLU A 368 10.69 -1.30 -12.51
C GLU A 368 12.07 -1.94 -12.35
N GLU A 369 12.30 -2.72 -11.29
CA GLU A 369 13.52 -3.52 -11.12
C GLU A 369 13.60 -4.64 -12.17
N MET A 370 12.50 -5.36 -12.41
CA MET A 370 12.38 -6.36 -13.47
C MET A 370 12.70 -5.79 -14.84
N ALA A 371 12.11 -4.65 -15.19
CA ALA A 371 12.34 -3.96 -16.45
C ALA A 371 13.82 -3.60 -16.65
N ALA A 372 14.50 -3.16 -15.57
CA ALA A 372 15.93 -2.89 -15.62
C ALA A 372 16.76 -4.16 -15.86
N CYS A 373 16.41 -5.27 -15.20
CA CYS A 373 17.08 -6.56 -15.38
C CYS A 373 16.97 -7.05 -16.82
N ALA A 374 15.77 -7.00 -17.42
CA ALA A 374 15.52 -7.43 -18.79
C ALA A 374 16.35 -6.60 -19.81
N VAL A 375 16.36 -5.27 -19.65
CA VAL A 375 17.13 -4.38 -20.52
C VAL A 375 18.64 -4.62 -20.35
N GLU A 376 19.14 -4.80 -19.14
CA GLU A 376 20.56 -5.08 -18.87
C GLU A 376 20.98 -6.46 -19.41
N ALA A 377 20.13 -7.47 -19.31
CA ALA A 377 20.36 -8.80 -19.85
C ALA A 377 20.54 -8.75 -21.37
N LEU A 378 19.64 -8.09 -22.09
CA LEU A 378 19.71 -8.01 -23.56
C LEU A 378 20.88 -7.13 -24.03
N ASP A 379 21.15 -6.02 -23.39
CA ASP A 379 22.34 -5.20 -23.72
C ASP A 379 23.64 -5.99 -23.52
N SER A 380 23.73 -6.77 -22.44
CA SER A 380 24.85 -7.67 -22.19
C SER A 380 24.96 -8.78 -23.23
N ALA A 381 23.82 -9.32 -23.70
CA ALA A 381 23.78 -10.37 -24.73
C ALA A 381 24.24 -9.85 -26.10
N LEU A 382 23.85 -8.62 -26.49
CA LEU A 382 24.37 -7.96 -27.67
C LEU A 382 25.89 -7.76 -27.60
N GLY A 383 26.44 -7.54 -26.41
CA GLY A 383 27.88 -7.45 -26.20
C GLY A 383 28.62 -8.79 -26.34
N ALA A 384 27.93 -9.95 -26.24
CA ALA A 384 28.55 -11.26 -26.34
C ALA A 384 29.12 -11.60 -27.72
N PHE A 385 28.63 -10.96 -28.78
CA PHE A 385 29.20 -11.10 -30.13
C PHE A 385 30.63 -10.54 -30.28
N SER A 386 31.01 -9.62 -29.39
CA SER A 386 32.37 -9.08 -29.32
C SER A 386 33.23 -9.79 -28.29
N ASP A 387 32.67 -10.22 -27.18
CA ASP A 387 33.34 -10.88 -26.06
C ASP A 387 32.38 -11.84 -25.35
N CYS A 388 32.43 -13.12 -25.75
CA CYS A 388 31.61 -14.18 -25.19
C CYS A 388 32.31 -14.83 -23.97
N ALA A 389 32.63 -14.02 -22.94
CA ALA A 389 33.21 -14.51 -21.69
C ALA A 389 32.23 -15.35 -20.87
N PRO A 390 32.68 -16.46 -20.23
CA PRO A 390 31.81 -17.29 -19.41
C PRO A 390 31.09 -16.53 -18.26
N GLU A 391 31.75 -15.56 -17.67
CA GLU A 391 31.15 -14.72 -16.61
C GLU A 391 30.00 -13.87 -17.14
N ARG A 392 30.09 -13.38 -18.38
CA ARG A 392 29.00 -12.63 -19.02
C ARG A 392 27.82 -13.54 -19.31
N ALA A 393 28.07 -14.73 -19.84
CA ALA A 393 27.03 -15.73 -20.11
C ALA A 393 26.27 -16.14 -18.85
N GLU A 394 27.00 -16.41 -17.76
CA GLU A 394 26.39 -16.73 -16.48
C GLU A 394 25.55 -15.58 -15.92
N ARG A 395 26.03 -14.33 -16.04
CA ARG A 395 25.30 -13.14 -15.61
C ARG A 395 23.99 -12.98 -16.39
N ILE A 396 23.98 -13.15 -17.70
CA ILE A 396 22.76 -13.03 -18.53
C ILE A 396 21.74 -14.08 -18.08
N ARG A 397 22.14 -15.34 -17.87
CA ARG A 397 21.25 -16.39 -17.37
C ARG A 397 20.77 -16.16 -15.93
N GLN A 398 21.55 -15.46 -15.12
CA GLN A 398 21.09 -15.06 -13.76
C GLN A 398 20.06 -13.94 -13.83
N GLU A 399 20.23 -12.95 -14.71
CA GLU A 399 19.25 -11.86 -14.87
C GLU A 399 17.92 -12.38 -15.46
N GLU A 400 17.95 -13.34 -16.40
CA GLU A 400 16.74 -14.00 -16.91
C GLU A 400 16.00 -14.73 -15.78
N LYS A 401 16.68 -15.58 -14.99
CA LYS A 401 16.06 -16.24 -13.84
C LYS A 401 15.47 -15.28 -12.82
N ARG A 402 16.06 -14.09 -12.70
CA ARG A 402 15.49 -13.03 -11.84
C ARG A 402 14.23 -12.43 -12.47
N CYS A 403 14.21 -12.22 -13.78
CA CYS A 403 13.02 -11.72 -14.48
C CYS A 403 11.87 -12.71 -14.39
N ASP A 404 12.13 -14.00 -14.63
CA ASP A 404 11.16 -15.09 -14.49
C ASP A 404 10.58 -15.14 -13.05
N HIS A 405 11.45 -15.08 -12.04
CA HIS A 405 11.01 -15.02 -10.65
C HIS A 405 10.15 -13.76 -10.36
N TYR A 406 10.52 -12.60 -10.91
CA TYR A 406 9.74 -11.38 -10.72
C TYR A 406 8.36 -11.46 -11.39
N GLU A 407 8.27 -12.08 -12.58
CA GLU A 407 7.00 -12.31 -13.28
C GLU A 407 6.06 -13.16 -12.44
N ASP A 408 6.52 -14.31 -11.96
CA ASP A 408 5.76 -15.23 -11.11
C ASP A 408 5.23 -14.54 -9.83
N VAL A 409 6.11 -13.83 -9.12
CA VAL A 409 5.77 -13.14 -7.87
C VAL A 409 4.78 -12.00 -8.11
N LEU A 410 5.06 -11.15 -9.12
CA LEU A 410 4.18 -10.04 -9.48
C LEU A 410 2.83 -10.51 -9.99
N GLY A 411 2.81 -11.50 -10.91
CA GLY A 411 1.59 -12.05 -11.47
C GLY A 411 0.68 -12.62 -10.39
N THR A 412 1.23 -13.47 -9.52
CA THR A 412 0.48 -14.04 -8.38
C THR A 412 -0.05 -12.97 -7.43
N TYR A 413 0.76 -11.97 -7.11
CA TYR A 413 0.38 -10.91 -6.18
C TYR A 413 -0.69 -9.97 -6.78
N LEU A 414 -0.53 -9.56 -8.04
CA LEU A 414 -1.51 -8.72 -8.75
C LEU A 414 -2.86 -9.42 -8.91
N VAL A 415 -2.88 -10.74 -9.13
CA VAL A 415 -4.11 -11.54 -9.13
C VAL A 415 -4.77 -11.53 -7.75
N LYS A 416 -4.02 -11.72 -6.66
CA LYS A 416 -4.55 -11.58 -5.29
C LYS A 416 -5.07 -10.16 -5.03
N LEU A 417 -4.35 -9.14 -5.49
CA LEU A 417 -4.74 -7.74 -5.34
C LEU A 417 -6.05 -7.43 -6.09
N SER A 418 -6.27 -8.02 -7.28
CA SER A 418 -7.50 -7.81 -8.06
C SER A 418 -8.77 -8.32 -7.36
N THR A 419 -8.63 -9.21 -6.36
CA THR A 419 -9.77 -9.66 -5.53
C THR A 419 -10.16 -8.65 -4.44
N GLN A 420 -9.34 -7.63 -4.19
CA GLN A 420 -9.60 -6.58 -3.22
C GLN A 420 -10.48 -5.47 -3.82
N GLN A 421 -11.09 -4.67 -2.96
CA GLN A 421 -11.88 -3.52 -3.39
C GLN A 421 -10.97 -2.38 -3.86
N MET A 422 -10.64 -2.34 -5.13
CA MET A 422 -9.82 -1.29 -5.75
C MET A 422 -10.68 -0.18 -6.35
N GLY A 423 -10.12 1.04 -6.43
CA GLY A 423 -10.65 2.13 -7.24
C GLY A 423 -10.42 1.88 -8.74
N ALA A 424 -11.12 2.61 -9.61
CA ALA A 424 -10.98 2.45 -11.07
C ALA A 424 -9.53 2.67 -11.54
N ALA A 425 -8.88 3.74 -11.05
CA ALA A 425 -7.49 4.04 -11.41
C ALA A 425 -6.50 2.96 -10.94
N GLU A 426 -6.72 2.38 -9.76
CA GLU A 426 -5.90 1.28 -9.22
C GLU A 426 -6.07 0.00 -10.04
N SER A 427 -7.30 -0.28 -10.48
CA SER A 427 -7.61 -1.42 -11.35
C SER A 427 -6.97 -1.27 -12.75
N GLU A 428 -6.96 -0.05 -13.29
CA GLU A 428 -6.28 0.27 -14.55
C GLU A 428 -4.77 0.06 -14.43
N GLU A 429 -4.13 0.58 -13.36
CA GLU A 429 -2.69 0.42 -13.11
C GLU A 429 -2.31 -1.05 -12.86
N ALA A 430 -3.13 -1.82 -12.13
CA ALA A 430 -2.90 -3.26 -11.96
C ALA A 430 -2.97 -4.03 -13.29
N THR A 431 -3.89 -3.62 -14.17
CA THR A 431 -4.03 -4.21 -15.51
C THR A 431 -2.84 -3.84 -16.41
N GLU A 432 -2.37 -2.60 -16.34
CA GLU A 432 -1.15 -2.15 -17.04
C GLU A 432 0.05 -3.02 -16.63
N LEU A 433 0.28 -3.18 -15.32
CA LEU A 433 1.39 -3.98 -14.80
C LEU A 433 1.30 -5.45 -15.24
N LEU A 434 0.11 -6.07 -15.15
CA LEU A 434 -0.09 -7.47 -15.57
C LEU A 434 0.22 -7.71 -17.06
N LYS A 435 -0.01 -6.71 -17.91
CA LYS A 435 0.34 -6.80 -19.33
C LYS A 435 1.85 -6.63 -19.55
N THR A 436 2.46 -5.65 -18.91
CA THR A 436 3.85 -5.28 -19.18
C THR A 436 4.88 -6.23 -18.57
N ILE A 437 4.57 -6.91 -17.44
CA ILE A 437 5.52 -7.87 -16.84
C ILE A 437 5.84 -9.02 -17.79
N GLY A 438 4.84 -9.56 -18.50
CA GLY A 438 5.07 -10.61 -19.49
C GLY A 438 5.92 -10.15 -20.68
N ASP A 439 5.80 -8.87 -21.10
CA ASP A 439 6.65 -8.34 -22.18
C ASP A 439 8.11 -8.19 -21.70
N PHE A 440 8.37 -7.80 -20.45
CA PHE A 440 9.72 -7.74 -19.90
C PHE A 440 10.35 -9.13 -19.70
N GLU A 441 9.56 -10.13 -19.29
CA GLU A 441 10.02 -11.51 -19.23
C GLU A 441 10.45 -11.99 -20.62
N ARG A 442 9.64 -11.76 -21.66
CA ARG A 442 9.98 -12.12 -23.05
C ARG A 442 11.24 -11.43 -23.56
N ILE A 443 11.48 -10.16 -23.19
CA ILE A 443 12.73 -9.47 -23.52
C ILE A 443 13.93 -10.18 -22.87
N SER A 444 13.80 -10.66 -21.64
CA SER A 444 14.87 -11.40 -20.96
C SER A 444 15.10 -12.80 -21.54
N ASP A 445 14.05 -13.50 -21.98
CA ASP A 445 14.12 -14.75 -22.72
C ASP A 445 14.91 -14.56 -24.03
N HIS A 446 14.60 -13.51 -24.79
CA HIS A 446 15.33 -13.17 -26.02
C HIS A 446 16.79 -12.83 -25.75
N ALA A 447 17.13 -12.29 -24.56
CA ALA A 447 18.53 -12.08 -24.20
C ALA A 447 19.32 -13.39 -24.09
N VAL A 448 18.70 -14.46 -23.59
CA VAL A 448 19.32 -15.81 -23.55
C VAL A 448 19.43 -16.39 -24.96
N ASN A 449 18.41 -16.26 -25.82
CA ASN A 449 18.47 -16.72 -27.21
C ASN A 449 19.59 -16.01 -28.01
N VAL A 450 19.73 -14.71 -27.81
CA VAL A 450 20.81 -13.89 -28.41
C VAL A 450 22.19 -14.35 -27.92
N LEU A 451 22.31 -14.66 -26.62
CA LEU A 451 23.53 -15.25 -26.03
C LEU A 451 23.85 -16.61 -26.66
N GLU A 452 22.85 -17.50 -26.77
CA GLU A 452 23.01 -18.84 -27.39
C GLU A 452 23.50 -18.75 -28.83
N SER A 453 22.99 -17.77 -29.60
CA SER A 453 23.49 -17.48 -30.94
C SER A 453 24.98 -17.09 -30.94
N ALA A 454 25.43 -16.31 -29.95
CA ALA A 454 26.85 -15.95 -29.82
C ALA A 454 27.72 -17.14 -29.37
N GLU A 455 27.21 -17.97 -28.45
CA GLU A 455 27.87 -19.21 -28.00
C GLU A 455 27.98 -20.23 -29.16
N GLU A 456 26.94 -20.38 -29.97
CA GLU A 456 26.96 -21.28 -31.13
C GLU A 456 28.02 -20.87 -32.15
N LEU A 457 28.15 -19.56 -32.46
CA LEU A 457 29.22 -19.07 -33.33
C LEU A 457 30.60 -19.41 -32.77
N ARG A 458 30.82 -19.17 -31.47
CA ARG A 458 32.09 -19.48 -30.80
C ARG A 458 32.39 -20.98 -30.82
N ASP A 459 31.46 -21.80 -30.43
CA ASP A 459 31.66 -23.25 -30.23
C ASP A 459 31.86 -23.98 -31.55
N LYS A 460 31.21 -23.51 -32.63
CA LYS A 460 31.40 -24.01 -34.00
C LYS A 460 32.52 -23.36 -34.77
N GLY A 461 33.20 -22.32 -34.21
CA GLY A 461 34.25 -21.57 -34.89
C GLY A 461 33.73 -20.77 -36.10
N LEU A 462 32.45 -20.41 -36.09
CA LEU A 462 31.81 -19.64 -37.16
C LEU A 462 32.01 -18.14 -36.94
N THR A 463 32.08 -17.38 -38.01
CA THR A 463 32.18 -15.91 -37.95
C THR A 463 31.29 -15.25 -38.98
N PHE A 464 30.69 -14.13 -38.62
CA PHE A 464 30.00 -13.28 -39.59
C PHE A 464 30.98 -12.57 -40.51
N SER A 465 30.60 -12.36 -41.77
CA SER A 465 31.37 -11.50 -42.69
C SER A 465 31.46 -10.06 -42.16
N ARG A 466 32.47 -9.30 -42.56
CA ARG A 466 32.61 -7.88 -42.16
C ARG A 466 31.37 -7.05 -42.48
N ALA A 467 30.75 -7.29 -43.64
CA ALA A 467 29.50 -6.63 -44.02
C ALA A 467 28.36 -6.99 -43.03
N ALA A 468 28.20 -8.28 -42.67
CA ALA A 468 27.20 -8.71 -41.72
C ALA A 468 27.46 -8.12 -40.31
N GLN A 469 28.70 -8.06 -39.83
CA GLN A 469 29.06 -7.42 -38.58
C GLN A 469 28.66 -5.93 -38.56
N SER A 470 28.98 -5.20 -39.62
CA SER A 470 28.59 -3.77 -39.74
C SER A 470 27.08 -3.57 -39.81
N GLU A 471 26.34 -4.50 -40.41
CA GLU A 471 24.86 -4.50 -40.39
C GLU A 471 24.33 -4.79 -39.00
N LEU A 472 24.90 -5.77 -38.29
CA LEU A 472 24.52 -6.12 -36.90
C LEU A 472 24.80 -4.97 -35.94
N ASP A 473 25.89 -4.22 -36.11
CA ASP A 473 26.18 -3.04 -35.28
C ASP A 473 25.12 -1.95 -35.43
N VAL A 474 24.55 -1.78 -36.64
CA VAL A 474 23.44 -0.84 -36.85
C VAL A 474 22.17 -1.32 -36.15
N LEU A 475 21.79 -2.59 -36.36
CA LEU A 475 20.60 -3.17 -35.72
C LEU A 475 20.73 -3.18 -34.20
N SER A 476 21.89 -3.56 -33.65
CA SER A 476 22.15 -3.56 -32.21
C SER A 476 22.01 -2.18 -31.57
N ARG A 477 22.40 -1.12 -32.27
CA ARG A 477 22.18 0.26 -31.80
C ARG A 477 20.69 0.61 -31.76
N ALA A 478 19.95 0.29 -32.82
CA ALA A 478 18.52 0.53 -32.90
C ALA A 478 17.77 -0.21 -31.77
N VAL A 479 18.13 -1.48 -31.50
CA VAL A 479 17.55 -2.29 -30.43
C VAL A 479 17.89 -1.72 -29.04
N ARG A 480 19.12 -1.25 -28.81
CA ARG A 480 19.47 -0.56 -27.56
C ARG A 480 18.66 0.70 -27.34
N ASP A 481 18.47 1.48 -28.37
CA ASP A 481 17.76 2.75 -28.28
C ASP A 481 16.27 2.53 -28.04
N ILE A 482 15.63 1.54 -28.68
CA ILE A 482 14.22 1.20 -28.42
C ILE A 482 14.00 0.66 -27.00
N LEU A 483 14.93 -0.17 -26.48
CA LEU A 483 14.90 -0.66 -25.11
C LEU A 483 14.95 0.49 -24.08
N GLN A 484 15.84 1.46 -24.31
CA GLN A 484 15.94 2.63 -23.43
C GLN A 484 14.70 3.52 -23.50
N LEU A 485 14.11 3.68 -24.68
CA LEU A 485 12.85 4.41 -24.85
C LEU A 485 11.69 3.71 -24.11
N ALA A 486 11.56 2.39 -24.28
CA ALA A 486 10.52 1.60 -23.61
C ALA A 486 10.70 1.63 -22.08
N LEU A 487 11.93 1.45 -21.58
CA LEU A 487 12.25 1.54 -20.15
C LEU A 487 11.91 2.91 -19.56
N ARG A 488 12.27 3.98 -20.25
CA ARG A 488 11.96 5.35 -19.85
C ARG A 488 10.44 5.59 -19.86
N ALA A 489 9.76 5.21 -20.93
CA ALA A 489 8.31 5.32 -21.04
C ALA A 489 7.59 4.63 -19.87
N PHE A 490 8.02 3.42 -19.53
CA PHE A 490 7.45 2.65 -18.42
C PHE A 490 7.73 3.27 -17.05
N ARG A 491 9.00 3.61 -16.74
CA ARG A 491 9.39 4.14 -15.43
C ARG A 491 8.83 5.52 -15.14
N GLU A 492 8.94 6.43 -16.12
CA GLU A 492 8.56 7.83 -15.96
C GLU A 492 7.11 8.12 -16.37
N LYS A 493 6.39 7.10 -16.87
CA LYS A 493 5.06 7.25 -17.51
C LYS A 493 5.11 8.31 -18.63
N ASP A 494 6.25 8.34 -19.36
CA ASP A 494 6.54 9.34 -20.40
C ASP A 494 5.88 8.93 -21.72
N THR A 495 4.69 9.49 -21.99
CA THR A 495 3.96 9.24 -23.24
C THR A 495 4.66 9.79 -24.48
N ALA A 496 5.54 10.79 -24.33
CA ALA A 496 6.32 11.31 -25.45
C ALA A 496 7.44 10.34 -25.84
N ALA A 497 8.10 9.69 -24.87
CA ALA A 497 9.03 8.61 -25.12
C ALA A 497 8.31 7.40 -25.72
N ALA A 498 7.14 7.02 -25.17
CA ALA A 498 6.32 5.93 -25.68
C ALA A 498 5.93 6.13 -27.16
N GLY A 499 5.58 7.36 -27.56
CA GLY A 499 5.22 7.69 -28.95
C GLY A 499 6.37 7.57 -29.95
N GLN A 500 7.65 7.50 -29.47
CA GLN A 500 8.82 7.32 -30.34
C GLN A 500 9.18 5.84 -30.55
N VAL A 501 8.62 4.93 -29.77
CA VAL A 501 8.94 3.50 -29.82
C VAL A 501 8.42 2.87 -31.12
N GLU A 502 7.16 3.08 -31.46
CA GLU A 502 6.53 2.47 -32.63
C GLU A 502 7.20 2.85 -33.98
N PRO A 503 7.55 4.12 -34.23
CA PRO A 503 8.31 4.47 -35.44
C PRO A 503 9.69 3.78 -35.53
N LEU A 504 10.36 3.56 -34.39
CA LEU A 504 11.66 2.89 -34.36
C LEU A 504 11.50 1.36 -34.50
N GLU A 505 10.47 0.77 -33.96
CA GLU A 505 10.11 -0.65 -34.16
C GLU A 505 9.94 -0.95 -35.66
N GLN A 506 9.15 -0.16 -36.38
CA GLN A 506 8.95 -0.32 -37.82
C GLN A 506 10.26 -0.18 -38.63
N VAL A 507 11.20 0.65 -38.17
CA VAL A 507 12.53 0.72 -38.75
C VAL A 507 13.33 -0.56 -38.48
N ILE A 508 13.25 -1.13 -37.28
CA ILE A 508 13.92 -2.40 -36.92
C ILE A 508 13.38 -3.55 -37.76
N ASP A 509 12.07 -3.64 -37.97
CA ASP A 509 11.48 -4.67 -38.85
C ASP A 509 11.96 -4.51 -40.31
N ALA A 510 11.97 -3.29 -40.82
CA ALA A 510 12.52 -2.99 -42.16
C ALA A 510 14.01 -3.35 -42.27
N LEU A 511 14.82 -3.12 -41.23
CA LEU A 511 16.22 -3.50 -41.16
C LEU A 511 16.39 -5.03 -41.20
N LYS A 512 15.63 -5.76 -40.40
CA LYS A 512 15.61 -7.23 -40.37
C LYS A 512 15.39 -7.80 -41.80
N GLU A 513 14.37 -7.35 -42.52
CA GLU A 513 14.06 -7.84 -43.86
C GLU A 513 15.15 -7.49 -44.88
N GLN A 514 15.73 -6.29 -44.77
CA GLN A 514 16.87 -5.93 -45.61
C GLN A 514 18.11 -6.77 -45.33
N MET A 515 18.46 -6.97 -44.08
CA MET A 515 19.63 -7.76 -43.64
C MET A 515 19.46 -9.24 -44.00
N ARG A 516 18.25 -9.81 -43.84
CA ARG A 516 17.91 -11.16 -44.31
C ARG A 516 18.12 -11.32 -45.82
N THR A 517 17.63 -10.37 -46.61
CA THR A 517 17.77 -10.39 -48.05
C THR A 517 19.25 -10.30 -48.49
N ARG A 518 20.02 -9.40 -47.87
CA ARG A 518 21.46 -9.26 -48.13
C ARG A 518 22.23 -10.52 -47.74
N HIS A 519 21.86 -11.17 -46.66
CA HIS A 519 22.50 -12.42 -46.23
C HIS A 519 22.24 -13.57 -47.22
N ILE A 520 21.03 -13.71 -47.75
CA ILE A 520 20.72 -14.67 -48.82
C ILE A 520 21.59 -14.41 -50.08
N LEU A 521 21.81 -13.18 -50.42
CA LEU A 521 22.70 -12.85 -51.56
C LEU A 521 24.16 -13.24 -51.29
N ARG A 522 24.69 -12.99 -50.07
CA ARG A 522 26.05 -13.43 -49.65
C ARG A 522 26.18 -14.96 -49.65
N MET A 523 25.14 -15.71 -49.23
CA MET A 523 25.15 -17.17 -49.31
C MET A 523 25.21 -17.65 -50.78
N ARG A 524 24.44 -17.06 -51.68
CA ARG A 524 24.47 -17.39 -53.11
C ARG A 524 25.82 -17.11 -53.76
N GLN A 525 26.56 -16.16 -53.25
CA GLN A 525 27.91 -15.80 -53.68
C GLN A 525 29.02 -16.65 -53.04
N GLY A 526 28.64 -17.60 -52.14
CA GLY A 526 29.62 -18.44 -51.42
C GLY A 526 30.40 -17.69 -50.32
N GLN A 527 29.96 -16.52 -49.91
CA GLN A 527 30.63 -15.68 -48.90
C GLN A 527 30.25 -16.07 -47.48
N CYS A 528 29.18 -16.84 -47.26
CA CYS A 528 28.70 -17.32 -45.96
C CYS A 528 28.29 -18.80 -46.06
N SER A 529 28.48 -19.55 -44.99
CA SER A 529 27.98 -20.94 -44.87
C SER A 529 26.48 -20.97 -44.58
N ILE A 530 25.84 -22.08 -44.86
CA ILE A 530 24.42 -22.31 -44.51
C ILE A 530 24.24 -22.28 -43.00
N GLU A 531 25.18 -22.87 -42.23
CA GLU A 531 25.15 -22.91 -40.78
C GLU A 531 25.18 -21.53 -40.16
N THR A 532 26.06 -20.62 -40.62
CA THR A 532 26.06 -19.21 -40.23
C THR A 532 24.76 -18.52 -40.60
N GLY A 533 24.07 -18.97 -41.67
CA GLY A 533 22.78 -18.46 -42.10
C GLY A 533 21.64 -18.74 -41.12
N PHE A 534 21.62 -19.92 -40.50
CA PHE A 534 20.64 -20.24 -39.48
C PHE A 534 20.81 -19.35 -38.25
N VAL A 535 22.02 -19.27 -37.70
CA VAL A 535 22.30 -18.41 -36.55
C VAL A 535 21.95 -16.95 -36.83
N TRP A 536 22.23 -16.49 -38.06
CA TRP A 536 21.87 -15.13 -38.47
C TRP A 536 20.36 -14.89 -38.49
N CYS A 537 19.57 -15.83 -39.01
CA CYS A 537 18.12 -15.69 -39.09
C CYS A 537 17.46 -15.74 -37.70
N ASP A 538 17.95 -16.61 -36.83
CA ASP A 538 17.44 -16.73 -35.45
C ASP A 538 17.75 -15.44 -34.69
N LEU A 539 18.99 -14.93 -34.73
CA LEU A 539 19.37 -13.67 -34.12
C LEU A 539 18.51 -12.48 -34.58
N LEU A 540 18.30 -12.37 -35.92
CA LEU A 540 17.47 -11.29 -36.45
C LEU A 540 16.01 -11.37 -35.94
N THR A 541 15.49 -12.59 -35.80
CA THR A 541 14.14 -12.82 -35.30
C THR A 541 14.02 -12.47 -33.83
N ASP A 542 15.01 -12.83 -33.00
CA ASP A 542 14.99 -12.49 -31.57
C ASP A 542 15.10 -10.98 -31.34
N LEU A 543 15.89 -10.27 -32.12
CA LEU A 543 16.04 -8.81 -32.03
C LEU A 543 14.77 -8.06 -32.47
N GLU A 544 14.09 -8.53 -33.51
CA GLU A 544 12.83 -7.95 -33.94
C GLU A 544 11.71 -8.24 -32.92
N ARG A 545 11.58 -9.47 -32.41
CA ARG A 545 10.61 -9.76 -31.36
C ARG A 545 10.83 -8.94 -30.10
N THR A 546 12.09 -8.66 -29.78
CA THR A 546 12.39 -7.71 -28.70
C THR A 546 11.80 -6.34 -28.96
N SER A 547 11.88 -5.82 -30.21
CA SER A 547 11.29 -4.52 -30.53
C SER A 547 9.76 -4.54 -30.50
N ASP A 548 9.13 -5.66 -30.87
CA ASP A 548 7.68 -5.88 -30.72
C ASP A 548 7.23 -5.76 -29.27
N HIS A 549 7.96 -6.40 -28.34
CA HIS A 549 7.67 -6.30 -26.91
C HIS A 549 7.86 -4.87 -26.39
N CYS A 550 8.86 -4.13 -26.87
CA CYS A 550 9.02 -2.71 -26.55
C CYS A 550 7.82 -1.88 -27.01
N SER A 551 7.28 -2.15 -28.23
CA SER A 551 6.08 -1.50 -28.74
C SER A 551 4.85 -1.81 -27.91
N ASN A 552 4.65 -3.07 -27.46
CA ASN A 552 3.58 -3.44 -26.56
C ASN A 552 3.64 -2.67 -25.22
N ILE A 553 4.82 -2.57 -24.62
CA ILE A 553 5.04 -1.81 -23.37
C ILE A 553 4.69 -0.33 -23.58
N ALA A 554 5.17 0.27 -24.66
CA ALA A 554 4.89 1.67 -24.98
C ALA A 554 3.39 1.92 -25.23
N GLY A 555 2.73 1.01 -25.95
CA GLY A 555 1.30 1.05 -26.17
C GLY A 555 0.50 0.96 -24.87
N CYS A 556 0.91 0.09 -23.92
CA CYS A 556 0.28 0.02 -22.59
C CYS A 556 0.42 1.34 -21.82
N VAL A 557 1.55 2.02 -21.88
CA VAL A 557 1.76 3.32 -21.24
C VAL A 557 0.85 4.40 -21.84
N ILE A 558 0.67 4.42 -23.18
CA ILE A 558 -0.22 5.36 -23.86
C ILE A 558 -1.68 5.06 -23.54
N ASP A 559 -2.10 3.79 -23.57
CA ASP A 559 -3.45 3.34 -23.20
C ASP A 559 -3.82 3.77 -21.78
N ALA A 560 -2.91 3.56 -20.82
CA ALA A 560 -3.11 3.97 -19.44
C ALA A 560 -3.28 5.49 -19.31
N ALA A 561 -2.52 6.29 -20.07
CA ALA A 561 -2.63 7.74 -20.05
C ALA A 561 -3.94 8.26 -20.69
N GLN A 562 -4.50 7.53 -21.66
CA GLN A 562 -5.74 7.87 -22.35
C GLN A 562 -6.98 7.24 -21.71
N HIS A 563 -6.84 6.44 -20.66
CA HIS A 563 -7.90 5.61 -20.07
C HIS A 563 -8.58 4.69 -21.11
N ASN A 564 -7.82 4.23 -22.09
CA ASN A 564 -8.22 3.24 -23.07
C ASN A 564 -7.60 1.88 -22.70
N LEU A 565 -8.31 0.78 -22.92
CA LEU A 565 -7.81 -0.57 -22.62
C LEU A 565 -7.58 -1.39 -23.90
N ASN A 566 -7.60 -0.75 -25.09
CA ASN A 566 -7.52 -1.40 -26.37
C ASN A 566 -6.21 -1.07 -27.10
N LEU A 567 -5.16 -1.82 -26.75
CA LEU A 567 -3.81 -1.66 -27.32
C LEU A 567 -3.79 -1.66 -28.85
N HIS A 568 -4.54 -2.57 -29.50
CA HIS A 568 -4.59 -2.64 -30.96
C HIS A 568 -5.18 -1.38 -31.63
N GLU A 569 -6.17 -0.78 -31.00
CA GLU A 569 -6.76 0.46 -31.48
C GLU A 569 -5.79 1.63 -31.31
N THR A 570 -5.05 1.66 -30.20
CA THR A 570 -4.05 2.69 -29.93
C THR A 570 -2.91 2.63 -30.93
N LEU A 571 -2.31 1.45 -31.16
CA LEU A 571 -1.25 1.26 -32.16
C LEU A 571 -1.77 1.58 -33.60
N HIS A 572 -2.97 1.13 -33.93
CA HIS A 572 -3.58 1.44 -35.23
C HIS A 572 -3.79 2.95 -35.45
N ASN A 573 -4.26 3.66 -34.42
CA ASN A 573 -4.44 5.11 -34.47
C ASN A 573 -3.11 5.88 -34.58
N MET A 574 -2.04 5.37 -33.99
CA MET A 574 -0.69 5.94 -34.13
C MET A 574 -0.19 5.87 -35.56
N HIS A 575 -0.41 4.77 -36.28
CA HIS A 575 -0.07 4.61 -37.68
C HIS A 575 -0.83 5.58 -38.62
N HIS A 576 -2.02 6.03 -38.20
CA HIS A 576 -2.88 6.89 -39.00
C HIS A 576 -2.76 8.38 -38.67
N SER A 577 -1.94 8.75 -37.66
CA SER A 577 -1.65 10.15 -37.33
C SER A 577 -0.65 10.78 -38.32
N ASP A 578 -1.15 11.36 -39.37
CA ASP A 578 -0.55 11.57 -40.71
C ASP A 578 0.71 12.44 -40.86
N GLY A 579 1.27 13.04 -39.82
CA GLY A 579 2.39 13.98 -40.07
C GLY A 579 3.60 13.81 -39.17
N GLU A 580 3.37 13.49 -37.91
CA GLU A 580 4.45 13.39 -36.92
C GLU A 580 5.10 12.01 -36.90
N TYR A 581 4.28 10.96 -36.96
CA TYR A 581 4.75 9.58 -37.08
C TYR A 581 5.67 9.38 -38.27
N ARG A 582 5.26 9.84 -39.45
CA ARG A 582 6.05 9.69 -40.67
C ARG A 582 7.39 10.46 -40.62
N ARG A 583 7.40 11.63 -39.99
CA ARG A 583 8.65 12.39 -39.77
C ARG A 583 9.58 11.66 -38.82
N GLN A 584 9.07 11.06 -37.76
CA GLN A 584 9.87 10.27 -36.78
C GLN A 584 10.41 9.00 -37.47
N PHE A 585 9.58 8.29 -38.21
CA PHE A 585 10.00 7.11 -38.97
C PHE A 585 11.13 7.46 -39.97
N ASP A 586 10.94 8.49 -40.78
CA ASP A 586 11.96 8.91 -41.78
C ASP A 586 13.27 9.32 -41.08
N ALA A 587 13.20 10.00 -39.96
CA ALA A 587 14.37 10.38 -39.16
C ALA A 587 15.09 9.15 -38.57
N CYS A 588 14.37 8.17 -38.00
CA CYS A 588 14.96 6.93 -37.53
C CYS A 588 15.57 6.11 -38.68
N ALA A 589 14.89 6.01 -39.82
CA ALA A 589 15.39 5.30 -41.00
C ALA A 589 16.68 5.91 -41.57
N GLU A 590 16.88 7.22 -41.43
CA GLU A 590 18.12 7.87 -41.80
C GLU A 590 19.25 7.61 -40.79
N ILE A 591 18.97 7.63 -39.51
CA ILE A 591 19.93 7.35 -38.40
C ILE A 591 20.45 5.91 -38.47
N TYR A 592 19.58 4.94 -38.73
CA TYR A 592 19.90 3.51 -38.72
C TYR A 592 20.07 2.95 -40.14
N ARG A 593 20.52 3.75 -41.07
CA ARG A 593 20.75 3.33 -42.46
C ARG A 593 21.86 2.28 -42.53
N LEU A 594 21.59 1.16 -43.19
CA LEU A 594 22.59 0.12 -43.43
C LEU A 594 23.70 0.64 -44.35
N PRO A 595 24.96 0.24 -44.16
CA PRO A 595 26.05 0.55 -45.08
C PRO A 595 25.71 0.04 -46.49
N PRO A 596 26.24 0.67 -47.56
CA PRO A 596 26.00 0.19 -48.90
C PRO A 596 26.52 -1.25 -49.05
N PRO A 597 25.81 -2.11 -49.83
CA PRO A 597 26.28 -3.47 -50.06
C PRO A 597 27.70 -3.44 -50.66
N GLU A 598 28.59 -4.29 -50.13
CA GLU A 598 29.92 -4.43 -50.70
C GLU A 598 29.76 -4.83 -52.19
N GLN A 599 30.35 -4.03 -53.08
CA GLN A 599 30.39 -4.37 -54.49
C GLN A 599 31.29 -5.60 -54.65
N ALA A 600 30.77 -6.67 -55.28
CA ALA A 600 31.42 -7.94 -55.52
C ALA A 600 32.67 -7.83 -56.37
#